data_ade2b3699ecc70bfde54860a18be9687
#
_entry.id   ade2b3699ecc70bfde54860a18be9687
#
_cell.length_a   1.000
_cell.length_b   1.000
_cell.length_c   1.000
_cell.angle_alpha   90.00
_cell.angle_beta   90.00
_cell.angle_gamma   90.00
#
_symmetry.space_group_name_H-M   'P 1'
#
loop_
_entity.id
_entity.type
_entity.pdbx_description
1 polymer ?
#
loop_
_entity_poly.entity_id
_entity_poly.type
_entity_poly.pdbx_seq_one_letter_code
_entity_poly.pdbx_strand_id
1 'polypeptide(L)'
;MTDKVPHANEFDDERQEHLNLSVNGVADFLSMRGAKPTVALLSPSGDDGSTATVMLARSIAEHGRSVVLVDMTSSGCPSRLMSQEPGLAGVADLLFGETAFGETIHHDRLSNAHIVPQGNARPQQAVRVIERLTMVLHALADTYDTVLLEFGATDMEGVATLLKYVDAEIVVSLPGADRDLSAATIGELDRLGYSDVVTMGSAGAGDRTAA
;
A
#
# COMPACT_ATOMS: atom_id res chain seq x y z
N MET A 1 -38.04 9.63 -48.46
CA MET A 1 -38.31 8.79 -47.29
C MET A 1 -37.04 8.09 -46.98
N THR A 2 -36.18 8.72 -46.20
CA THR A 2 -34.83 8.25 -45.87
C THR A 2 -34.83 7.90 -44.39
N ASP A 3 -34.86 6.62 -44.13
CA ASP A 3 -34.73 6.02 -42.79
C ASP A 3 -33.35 6.33 -42.23
N LYS A 4 -33.34 7.08 -41.13
CA LYS A 4 -32.16 7.40 -40.36
C LYS A 4 -32.00 6.30 -39.31
N VAL A 5 -31.05 5.40 -39.52
CA VAL A 5 -30.61 4.43 -38.52
C VAL A 5 -30.00 5.16 -37.34
N PRO A 6 -30.45 4.94 -36.09
CA PRO A 6 -29.79 5.55 -34.93
C PRO A 6 -28.45 4.88 -34.67
N HIS A 7 -27.40 5.66 -34.57
CA HIS A 7 -26.07 5.23 -34.17
C HIS A 7 -26.11 4.65 -32.74
N ALA A 8 -25.82 3.36 -32.66
CA ALA A 8 -25.40 2.69 -31.45
C ALA A 8 -24.00 3.19 -31.08
N ASN A 9 -23.86 4.08 -30.12
CA ASN A 9 -22.62 4.39 -29.39
C ASN A 9 -22.93 5.41 -28.27
N GLU A 10 -23.74 4.99 -27.29
CA GLU A 10 -23.95 5.73 -26.05
C GLU A 10 -23.98 4.83 -24.81
N PHE A 11 -23.36 3.66 -24.91
CA PHE A 11 -23.17 2.75 -23.77
C PHE A 11 -21.72 2.32 -23.79
N ASP A 12 -20.82 3.07 -23.18
CA ASP A 12 -19.50 2.59 -22.69
C ASP A 12 -18.62 3.79 -22.25
N ASP A 13 -19.08 4.61 -21.31
CA ASP A 13 -18.15 5.50 -20.61
C ASP A 13 -18.52 5.73 -19.14
N GLU A 14 -19.07 4.71 -18.49
CA GLU A 14 -18.97 4.59 -17.02
C GLU A 14 -17.68 3.82 -16.69
N ARG A 15 -16.55 4.36 -17.11
CA ARG A 15 -15.27 3.99 -16.49
C ARG A 15 -15.35 4.48 -15.07
N GLN A 16 -15.39 3.52 -14.12
CA GLN A 16 -15.21 3.80 -12.71
C GLN A 16 -14.03 4.77 -12.58
N GLU A 17 -14.30 6.02 -12.18
CA GLU A 17 -13.25 7.00 -11.88
C GLU A 17 -12.52 6.48 -10.65
N HIS A 18 -11.39 5.80 -10.86
CA HIS A 18 -10.51 5.43 -9.77
C HIS A 18 -10.08 6.70 -9.04
N LEU A 19 -10.30 6.71 -7.73
CA LEU A 19 -10.00 7.86 -6.89
C LEU A 19 -8.49 8.13 -6.89
N ASN A 20 -8.05 9.18 -7.56
CA ASN A 20 -6.64 9.58 -7.62
C ASN A 20 -6.37 10.70 -6.61
N LEU A 21 -5.67 10.40 -5.55
CA LEU A 21 -5.42 11.29 -4.42
C LEU A 21 -3.92 11.62 -4.29
N SER A 22 -3.64 12.76 -3.68
CA SER A 22 -2.29 13.07 -3.17
C SER A 22 -1.99 12.21 -1.94
N VAL A 23 -0.73 12.19 -1.49
CA VAL A 23 -0.32 11.52 -0.24
C VAL A 23 -1.20 11.97 0.94
N ASN A 24 -1.42 13.27 1.11
CA ASN A 24 -2.29 13.79 2.17
C ASN A 24 -3.75 13.40 1.97
N GLY A 25 -4.24 13.41 0.72
CA GLY A 25 -5.60 12.98 0.41
C GLY A 25 -5.82 11.49 0.75
N VAL A 26 -4.83 10.63 0.53
CA VAL A 26 -4.89 9.22 0.97
C VAL A 26 -4.85 9.13 2.49
N ALA A 27 -4.01 9.93 3.17
CA ALA A 27 -3.98 9.97 4.63
C ALA A 27 -5.34 10.39 5.22
N ASP A 28 -5.98 11.41 4.64
CA ASP A 28 -7.33 11.84 5.03
C ASP A 28 -8.36 10.72 4.79
N PHE A 29 -8.34 10.10 3.62
CA PHE A 29 -9.22 8.97 3.27
C PHE A 29 -9.10 7.83 4.28
N LEU A 30 -7.88 7.38 4.59
CA LEU A 30 -7.62 6.30 5.54
C LEU A 30 -7.94 6.69 6.99
N SER A 31 -8.06 7.97 7.28
CA SER A 31 -8.44 8.49 8.60
C SER A 31 -9.94 8.60 8.80
N MET A 32 -10.75 8.40 7.75
CA MET A 32 -12.21 8.45 7.87
C MET A 32 -12.77 7.25 8.66
N ARG A 33 -13.97 7.44 9.21
CA ARG A 33 -14.69 6.34 9.87
C ARG A 33 -15.07 5.27 8.84
N GLY A 34 -14.73 4.03 9.12
CA GLY A 34 -15.06 2.88 8.28
C GLY A 34 -13.94 2.46 7.32
N ALA A 35 -12.84 3.20 7.24
CA ALA A 35 -11.65 2.71 6.58
C ALA A 35 -11.11 1.45 7.28
N LYS A 36 -10.63 0.48 6.50
CA LYS A 36 -10.04 -0.73 7.06
C LYS A 36 -8.72 -0.40 7.76
N PRO A 37 -8.42 -1.05 8.89
CA PRO A 37 -7.17 -0.80 9.60
C PRO A 37 -5.94 -1.27 8.82
N THR A 38 -6.10 -2.25 7.92
CA THR A 38 -5.01 -2.77 7.09
C THR A 38 -5.12 -2.22 5.68
N VAL A 39 -3.99 -1.77 5.15
CA VAL A 39 -3.86 -1.19 3.81
C VAL A 39 -2.74 -1.89 3.06
N ALA A 40 -3.06 -2.48 1.93
CA ALA A 40 -2.07 -3.05 1.01
C ALA A 40 -1.63 -1.99 0.00
N LEU A 41 -0.34 -1.67 0.00
CA LEU A 41 0.24 -0.70 -0.92
C LEU A 41 1.09 -1.42 -1.97
N LEU A 42 0.81 -1.09 -3.21
CA LEU A 42 1.51 -1.57 -4.39
C LEU A 42 2.25 -0.40 -5.01
N SER A 43 3.54 -0.55 -5.25
CA SER A 43 4.39 0.51 -5.79
C SER A 43 5.03 0.07 -7.11
N PRO A 44 4.27 0.04 -8.23
CA PRO A 44 4.77 -0.45 -9.52
C PRO A 44 5.94 0.35 -10.06
N SER A 45 6.08 1.63 -9.65
CA SER A 45 7.23 2.49 -9.95
C SER A 45 8.47 2.17 -9.09
N GLY A 46 8.44 1.10 -8.28
CA GLY A 46 9.56 0.69 -7.43
C GLY A 46 9.79 1.60 -6.23
N ASP A 47 11.06 1.95 -5.98
CA ASP A 47 11.46 2.73 -4.81
C ASP A 47 10.84 4.14 -4.76
N ASP A 48 10.45 4.73 -5.89
CA ASP A 48 9.74 6.02 -5.91
C ASP A 48 8.34 5.87 -5.29
N GLY A 49 7.61 4.81 -5.64
CA GLY A 49 6.33 4.49 -5.04
C GLY A 49 6.44 4.16 -3.54
N SER A 50 7.44 3.35 -3.17
CA SER A 50 7.70 3.00 -1.77
C SER A 50 8.10 4.23 -0.94
N THR A 51 8.79 5.21 -1.55
CA THR A 51 9.10 6.50 -0.89
C THR A 51 7.81 7.28 -0.61
N ALA A 52 6.87 7.32 -1.54
CA ALA A 52 5.57 7.96 -1.31
C ALA A 52 4.77 7.26 -0.19
N THR A 53 4.89 5.93 -0.08
CA THR A 53 4.29 5.16 1.03
C THR A 53 4.90 5.55 2.39
N VAL A 54 6.20 5.77 2.46
CA VAL A 54 6.84 6.29 3.69
C VAL A 54 6.31 7.69 4.03
N MET A 55 6.12 8.55 3.03
CA MET A 55 5.51 9.87 3.25
C MET A 55 4.06 9.76 3.73
N LEU A 56 3.29 8.79 3.23
CA LEU A 56 1.95 8.49 3.70
C LEU A 56 1.93 8.08 5.18
N ALA A 57 2.83 7.18 5.60
CA ALA A 57 2.95 6.78 7.01
C ALA A 57 3.22 7.99 7.91
N ARG A 58 4.12 8.88 7.50
CA ARG A 58 4.42 10.12 8.21
C ARG A 58 3.23 11.07 8.29
N SER A 59 2.52 11.26 7.17
CA SER A 59 1.31 12.10 7.12
C SER A 59 0.21 11.57 8.05
N ILE A 60 -0.04 10.26 8.09
CA ILE A 60 -0.99 9.63 9.02
C ILE A 60 -0.58 9.88 10.48
N ALA A 61 0.71 9.75 10.79
CA ALA A 61 1.23 10.02 12.14
C ALA A 61 1.10 11.50 12.53
N GLU A 62 1.29 12.43 11.58
CA GLU A 62 1.07 13.87 11.79
C GLU A 62 -0.39 14.22 12.10
N HIS A 63 -1.33 13.43 11.59
CA HIS A 63 -2.76 13.52 11.95
C HIS A 63 -3.07 12.94 13.33
N GLY A 64 -2.06 12.52 14.10
CA GLY A 64 -2.20 12.02 15.47
C GLY A 64 -2.69 10.57 15.56
N ARG A 65 -2.66 9.81 14.46
CA ARG A 65 -3.03 8.40 14.45
C ARG A 65 -1.80 7.50 14.65
N SER A 66 -2.00 6.39 15.33
CA SER A 66 -0.97 5.37 15.44
C SER A 66 -0.88 4.58 14.12
N VAL A 67 0.31 4.55 13.52
CA VAL A 67 0.54 3.90 12.23
C VAL A 67 1.83 3.09 12.26
N VAL A 68 1.79 1.92 11.66
CA VAL A 68 2.96 1.08 11.41
C VAL A 68 3.05 0.72 9.93
N LEU A 69 4.24 0.87 9.36
CA LEU A 69 4.58 0.40 8.02
C LEU A 69 5.30 -0.94 8.12
N VAL A 70 4.84 -1.93 7.38
CA VAL A 70 5.52 -3.24 7.25
C VAL A 70 6.19 -3.29 5.89
N ASP A 71 7.52 -3.39 5.87
CA ASP A 71 8.31 -3.44 4.64
C ASP A 71 8.35 -4.87 4.08
N MET A 72 7.50 -5.11 3.09
CA MET A 72 7.44 -6.38 2.33
C MET A 72 8.19 -6.29 1.00
N THR A 73 8.88 -5.18 0.74
CA THR A 73 9.59 -4.95 -0.54
C THR A 73 10.84 -5.82 -0.64
N SER A 74 11.22 -6.16 -1.86
CA SER A 74 12.52 -6.82 -2.10
C SER A 74 13.70 -5.86 -1.99
N SER A 75 13.46 -4.56 -2.16
CA SER A 75 14.50 -3.53 -2.13
C SER A 75 14.86 -3.07 -0.71
N GLY A 76 13.95 -3.23 0.28
CA GLY A 76 14.09 -2.67 1.62
C GLY A 76 14.08 -1.13 1.63
N CYS A 77 13.46 -0.48 0.65
CA CYS A 77 13.40 0.97 0.55
C CYS A 77 12.78 1.63 1.78
N PRO A 78 11.57 1.23 2.28
CA PRO A 78 11.01 1.76 3.51
C PRO A 78 11.91 1.61 4.71
N SER A 79 12.52 0.43 4.89
CA SER A 79 13.46 0.15 5.99
C SER A 79 14.61 1.13 6.02
N ARG A 80 15.23 1.40 4.86
CA ARG A 80 16.35 2.37 4.74
C ARG A 80 15.92 3.81 4.99
N LEU A 81 14.69 4.18 4.62
CA LEU A 81 14.20 5.55 4.76
C LEU A 81 13.74 5.87 6.18
N MET A 82 13.19 4.89 6.90
CA MET A 82 12.61 5.09 8.23
C MET A 82 13.59 4.75 9.35
N SER A 83 14.50 3.78 9.17
CA SER A 83 15.49 3.41 10.17
C SER A 83 16.86 4.03 9.89
N GLN A 84 17.65 4.24 10.97
CA GLN A 84 19.06 4.66 10.90
C GLN A 84 20.02 3.47 10.99
N GLU A 85 19.56 2.36 11.56
CA GLU A 85 20.39 1.19 11.81
C GLU A 85 20.18 0.14 10.71
N PRO A 86 21.25 -0.35 10.09
CA PRO A 86 21.15 -1.47 9.15
C PRO A 86 20.96 -2.78 9.87
N GLY A 87 20.30 -3.74 9.23
CA GLY A 87 20.22 -5.12 9.71
C GLY A 87 19.33 -5.33 10.92
N LEU A 88 18.35 -4.42 11.15
CA LEU A 88 17.34 -4.61 12.18
C LEU A 88 16.51 -5.87 11.91
N ALA A 89 16.10 -6.53 12.98
CA ALA A 89 15.10 -7.58 12.92
C ALA A 89 13.78 -7.03 12.36
N GLY A 90 13.13 -7.80 11.50
CA GLY A 90 11.95 -7.37 10.80
C GLY A 90 10.96 -8.49 10.50
N VAL A 91 10.09 -8.23 9.52
CA VAL A 91 9.00 -9.14 9.20
C VAL A 91 9.49 -10.53 8.78
N ALA A 92 10.59 -10.62 8.00
CA ALA A 92 11.15 -11.91 7.61
C ALA A 92 11.58 -12.72 8.83
N ASP A 93 12.36 -12.12 9.76
CA ASP A 93 12.83 -12.80 10.97
C ASP A 93 11.66 -13.27 11.85
N LEU A 94 10.62 -12.43 11.96
CA LEU A 94 9.40 -12.77 12.71
C LEU A 94 8.63 -13.94 12.08
N LEU A 95 8.47 -13.93 10.75
CA LEU A 95 7.75 -14.97 10.01
C LEU A 95 8.46 -16.34 10.08
N PHE A 96 9.79 -16.33 10.19
CA PHE A 96 10.58 -17.55 10.36
C PHE A 96 10.78 -17.94 11.83
N GLY A 97 10.32 -17.09 12.79
CA GLY A 97 10.40 -17.36 14.23
C GLY A 97 11.81 -17.17 14.80
N GLU A 98 12.61 -16.34 14.15
CA GLU A 98 13.99 -16.03 14.57
C GLU A 98 14.03 -14.89 15.60
N THR A 99 12.94 -14.14 15.78
CA THR A 99 12.83 -13.00 16.70
C THR A 99 11.42 -12.91 17.31
N ALA A 100 11.31 -12.18 18.41
CA ALA A 100 10.03 -11.90 19.06
C ALA A 100 9.33 -10.69 18.42
N PHE A 101 8.00 -10.65 18.49
CA PHE A 101 7.18 -9.61 17.87
C PHE A 101 7.61 -8.18 18.25
N GLY A 102 7.81 -7.92 19.56
CA GLY A 102 8.21 -6.59 20.04
C GLY A 102 9.60 -6.13 19.59
N GLU A 103 10.46 -7.05 19.15
CA GLU A 103 11.82 -6.75 18.68
C GLU A 103 11.86 -6.32 17.22
N THR A 104 10.75 -6.46 16.49
CA THR A 104 10.65 -6.10 15.07
C THR A 104 10.02 -4.74 14.81
N ILE A 105 9.52 -4.07 15.84
CA ILE A 105 8.87 -2.77 15.72
C ILE A 105 9.86 -1.66 16.13
N HIS A 106 10.13 -0.77 15.20
CA HIS A 106 11.07 0.33 15.40
C HIS A 106 10.42 1.67 15.11
N HIS A 107 10.93 2.74 15.75
CA HIS A 107 10.47 4.11 15.50
C HIS A 107 11.01 4.65 14.17
N ASP A 108 10.17 5.37 13.43
CA ASP A 108 10.66 6.20 12.31
C ASP A 108 11.54 7.32 12.85
N ARG A 109 12.66 7.57 12.15
CA ARG A 109 13.63 8.61 12.54
C ARG A 109 13.12 10.05 12.42
N LEU A 110 12.01 10.29 11.70
CA LEU A 110 11.50 11.63 11.37
C LEU A 110 10.09 11.90 11.86
N SER A 111 9.36 10.90 12.34
CA SER A 111 7.97 11.03 12.77
C SER A 111 7.63 10.07 13.92
N ASN A 112 6.38 10.13 14.38
CA ASN A 112 5.84 9.17 15.35
C ASN A 112 5.32 7.88 14.71
N ALA A 113 5.52 7.66 13.40
CA ALA A 113 5.22 6.40 12.76
C ALA A 113 6.18 5.31 13.21
N HIS A 114 5.72 4.06 13.13
CA HIS A 114 6.57 2.90 13.37
C HIS A 114 6.86 2.17 12.05
N ILE A 115 7.95 1.38 12.05
CA ILE A 115 8.36 0.50 10.95
C ILE A 115 8.61 -0.90 11.48
N VAL A 116 8.12 -1.90 10.76
CA VAL A 116 8.60 -3.28 10.81
C VAL A 116 9.46 -3.46 9.57
N PRO A 117 10.81 -3.46 9.70
CA PRO A 117 11.72 -3.58 8.57
C PRO A 117 11.52 -4.90 7.81
N GLN A 118 12.14 -5.00 6.63
CA GLN A 118 12.18 -6.22 5.85
C GLN A 118 12.75 -7.41 6.65
N GLY A 119 13.75 -7.16 7.49
CA GLY A 119 14.47 -8.19 8.24
C GLY A 119 15.62 -8.83 7.45
N ASN A 120 16.22 -9.87 8.04
CA ASN A 120 17.44 -10.50 7.53
C ASN A 120 17.23 -11.96 7.13
N ALA A 121 16.16 -12.62 7.61
CA ALA A 121 15.90 -14.02 7.36
C ALA A 121 15.69 -14.30 5.86
N ARG A 122 16.27 -15.39 5.38
CA ARG A 122 16.11 -15.84 3.99
C ARG A 122 14.96 -16.82 3.88
N PRO A 123 14.03 -16.66 2.91
CA PRO A 123 12.93 -17.58 2.73
C PRO A 123 13.42 -18.96 2.36
N GLN A 124 13.40 -19.88 3.31
CA GLN A 124 13.78 -21.30 3.07
C GLN A 124 12.55 -22.23 2.97
N GLN A 125 11.37 -21.84 3.43
CA GLN A 125 10.15 -22.64 3.33
C GLN A 125 8.89 -21.77 3.33
N ALA A 126 8.24 -21.61 2.19
CA ALA A 126 7.12 -20.71 1.98
C ALA A 126 5.75 -21.16 2.56
N VAL A 127 5.57 -22.40 2.98
CA VAL A 127 4.23 -22.98 3.20
C VAL A 127 3.52 -22.47 4.45
N ARG A 128 4.23 -21.98 5.47
CA ARG A 128 3.61 -21.44 6.71
C ARG A 128 3.67 -19.92 6.82
N VAL A 129 4.20 -19.25 5.81
CA VAL A 129 4.43 -17.80 5.85
C VAL A 129 3.10 -17.03 5.85
N ILE A 130 2.11 -17.47 5.07
CA ILE A 130 0.81 -16.78 4.96
C ILE A 130 0.04 -16.83 6.29
N GLU A 131 -0.04 -18.00 6.93
CA GLU A 131 -0.75 -18.14 8.21
C GLU A 131 -0.10 -17.28 9.30
N ARG A 132 1.23 -17.28 9.39
CA ARG A 132 1.96 -16.46 10.36
C ARG A 132 1.81 -14.97 10.05
N LEU A 133 1.89 -14.59 8.79
CA LEU A 133 1.69 -13.20 8.38
C LEU A 133 0.29 -12.70 8.78
N THR A 134 -0.75 -13.49 8.54
CA THR A 134 -2.12 -13.14 8.97
C THR A 134 -2.21 -12.91 10.48
N MET A 135 -1.57 -13.76 11.28
CA MET A 135 -1.53 -13.58 12.75
C MET A 135 -0.80 -12.30 13.15
N VAL A 136 0.33 -12.01 12.51
CA VAL A 136 1.11 -10.78 12.73
C VAL A 136 0.29 -9.54 12.39
N LEU A 137 -0.41 -9.56 11.24
CA LEU A 137 -1.24 -8.44 10.80
C LEU A 137 -2.41 -8.18 11.73
N HIS A 138 -3.08 -9.22 12.23
CA HIS A 138 -4.12 -9.06 13.24
C HIS A 138 -3.57 -8.44 14.52
N ALA A 139 -2.43 -8.91 15.02
CA ALA A 139 -1.80 -8.35 16.23
C ALA A 139 -1.38 -6.86 16.03
N LEU A 140 -0.93 -6.50 14.83
CA LEU A 140 -0.65 -5.10 14.49
C LEU A 140 -1.95 -4.28 14.41
N ALA A 141 -3.00 -4.77 13.76
CA ALA A 141 -4.28 -4.09 13.62
C ALA A 141 -5.02 -3.90 14.96
N ASP A 142 -4.76 -4.76 15.95
CA ASP A 142 -5.27 -4.60 17.32
C ASP A 142 -4.51 -3.50 18.10
N THR A 143 -3.33 -3.09 17.62
CA THR A 143 -2.43 -2.14 18.31
C THR A 143 -2.40 -0.77 17.63
N TYR A 144 -2.49 -0.76 16.31
CA TYR A 144 -2.38 0.45 15.49
C TYR A 144 -3.69 0.81 14.81
N ASP A 145 -3.97 2.11 14.71
CA ASP A 145 -5.12 2.59 13.92
C ASP A 145 -4.98 2.27 12.43
N THR A 146 -3.74 2.19 11.93
CA THR A 146 -3.45 1.90 10.52
C THR A 146 -2.20 1.04 10.39
N VAL A 147 -2.31 -0.05 9.65
CA VAL A 147 -1.22 -0.96 9.28
C VAL A 147 -1.01 -0.87 7.77
N LEU A 148 0.12 -0.34 7.35
CA LEU A 148 0.50 -0.20 5.94
C LEU A 148 1.41 -1.37 5.55
N LEU A 149 1.01 -2.14 4.53
CA LEU A 149 1.80 -3.24 3.97
C LEU A 149 2.37 -2.79 2.62
N GLU A 150 3.64 -2.46 2.57
CA GLU A 150 4.30 -2.02 1.33
C GLU A 150 4.94 -3.20 0.61
N PHE A 151 4.41 -3.55 -0.55
CA PHE A 151 4.89 -4.67 -1.36
C PHE A 151 5.92 -4.27 -2.43
N GLY A 152 6.04 -2.97 -2.73
CA GLY A 152 6.91 -2.48 -3.80
C GLY A 152 6.42 -2.88 -5.19
N ALA A 153 7.35 -2.98 -6.13
CA ALA A 153 7.12 -3.51 -7.47
C ALA A 153 7.21 -5.04 -7.42
N THR A 154 6.11 -5.69 -7.15
CA THR A 154 6.05 -7.15 -7.00
C THR A 154 5.02 -7.78 -7.93
N ASP A 155 5.03 -9.09 -8.02
CA ASP A 155 4.03 -9.86 -8.73
C ASP A 155 2.65 -9.73 -8.09
N MET A 156 1.68 -9.26 -8.87
CA MET A 156 0.31 -9.03 -8.43
C MET A 156 -0.41 -10.33 -8.02
N GLU A 157 -0.11 -11.46 -8.65
CA GLU A 157 -0.74 -12.74 -8.30
C GLU A 157 -0.34 -13.19 -6.90
N GLY A 158 0.93 -12.96 -6.52
CA GLY A 158 1.44 -13.24 -5.18
C GLY A 158 0.73 -12.41 -4.12
N VAL A 159 0.57 -11.10 -4.36
CA VAL A 159 -0.17 -10.20 -3.47
C VAL A 159 -1.65 -10.56 -3.41
N ALA A 160 -2.30 -10.82 -4.54
CA ALA A 160 -3.69 -11.25 -4.59
C ALA A 160 -3.94 -12.54 -3.78
N THR A 161 -2.97 -13.45 -3.76
CA THR A 161 -3.06 -14.66 -2.95
C THR A 161 -3.08 -14.35 -1.45
N LEU A 162 -2.26 -13.38 -1.01
CA LEU A 162 -2.27 -12.92 0.38
C LEU A 162 -3.56 -12.18 0.74
N LEU A 163 -4.03 -11.31 -0.14
CA LEU A 163 -5.24 -10.50 0.07
C LEU A 163 -6.53 -11.33 0.21
N LYS A 164 -6.54 -12.59 -0.20
CA LYS A 164 -7.65 -13.52 0.07
C LYS A 164 -7.83 -13.82 1.57
N TYR A 165 -6.80 -13.61 2.37
CA TYR A 165 -6.79 -13.90 3.81
C TYR A 165 -6.74 -12.64 4.68
N VAL A 166 -6.64 -11.47 4.07
CA VAL A 166 -6.50 -10.18 4.76
C VAL A 166 -7.52 -9.19 4.20
N ASP A 167 -8.41 -8.71 5.04
CA ASP A 167 -9.33 -7.64 4.65
C ASP A 167 -8.59 -6.29 4.67
N ALA A 168 -8.18 -5.83 3.50
CA ALA A 168 -7.38 -4.62 3.34
C ALA A 168 -7.99 -3.65 2.34
N GLU A 169 -7.75 -2.35 2.55
CA GLU A 169 -7.86 -1.35 1.47
C GLU A 169 -6.68 -1.54 0.50
N ILE A 170 -6.89 -1.27 -0.78
CA ILE A 170 -5.83 -1.35 -1.78
C ILE A 170 -5.48 0.05 -2.27
N VAL A 171 -4.21 0.41 -2.10
CA VAL A 171 -3.67 1.67 -2.57
C VAL A 171 -2.53 1.39 -3.55
N VAL A 172 -2.60 1.97 -4.74
CA VAL A 172 -1.53 1.89 -5.73
C VAL A 172 -0.75 3.20 -5.72
N SER A 173 0.51 3.13 -5.36
CA SER A 173 1.42 4.27 -5.28
C SER A 173 2.10 4.52 -6.63
N LEU A 174 1.74 5.61 -7.28
CA LEU A 174 2.15 5.97 -8.65
C LEU A 174 2.69 7.41 -8.73
N PRO A 175 3.66 7.82 -7.89
CA PRO A 175 4.21 9.16 -7.97
C PRO A 175 4.97 9.32 -9.30
N GLY A 176 4.54 10.30 -10.11
CA GLY A 176 5.20 10.59 -11.40
C GLY A 176 5.11 9.48 -12.46
N ALA A 177 4.29 8.44 -12.22
CA ALA A 177 4.10 7.35 -13.18
C ALA A 177 3.44 7.87 -14.46
N ASP A 178 3.81 7.27 -15.58
CA ASP A 178 3.11 7.51 -16.83
C ASP A 178 1.71 6.87 -16.85
N ARG A 179 0.90 7.30 -17.82
CA ARG A 179 -0.48 6.81 -17.93
C ARG A 179 -0.55 5.33 -18.28
N ASP A 180 0.44 4.82 -19.01
CA ASP A 180 0.46 3.43 -19.48
C ASP A 180 0.72 2.47 -18.31
N LEU A 181 1.67 2.81 -17.42
CA LEU A 181 1.94 2.04 -16.20
C LEU A 181 0.71 2.04 -15.28
N SER A 182 0.09 3.22 -15.10
CA SER A 182 -1.12 3.35 -14.27
C SER A 182 -2.26 2.50 -14.81
N ALA A 183 -2.55 2.60 -16.12
CA ALA A 183 -3.61 1.84 -16.76
C ALA A 183 -3.35 0.32 -16.74
N ALA A 184 -2.10 -0.11 -16.96
CA ALA A 184 -1.73 -1.52 -16.92
C ALA A 184 -1.92 -2.10 -15.50
N THR A 185 -1.48 -1.38 -14.45
CA THR A 185 -1.60 -1.82 -13.06
C THR A 185 -3.06 -1.94 -12.63
N ILE A 186 -3.87 -0.91 -12.92
CA ILE A 186 -5.30 -0.92 -12.59
C ILE A 186 -6.01 -2.04 -13.34
N GLY A 187 -5.76 -2.20 -14.64
CA GLY A 187 -6.37 -3.26 -15.44
C GLY A 187 -5.95 -4.67 -15.00
N GLU A 188 -4.80 -4.84 -14.39
CA GLU A 188 -4.39 -6.12 -13.79
C GLU A 188 -5.14 -6.39 -12.49
N LEU A 189 -5.30 -5.38 -11.62
CA LEU A 189 -6.08 -5.48 -10.38
C LEU A 189 -7.55 -5.79 -10.68
N ASP A 190 -8.16 -5.12 -11.66
CA ASP A 190 -9.53 -5.41 -12.10
C ASP A 190 -9.70 -6.85 -12.57
N ARG A 191 -8.74 -7.39 -13.34
CA ARG A 191 -8.75 -8.80 -13.77
C ARG A 191 -8.65 -9.78 -12.61
N LEU A 192 -7.99 -9.39 -11.52
CA LEU A 192 -7.88 -10.16 -10.29
C LEU A 192 -9.10 -9.98 -9.36
N GLY A 193 -10.07 -9.13 -9.73
CA GLY A 193 -11.31 -8.89 -8.99
C GLY A 193 -11.25 -7.77 -7.96
N TYR A 194 -10.24 -6.90 -8.03
CA TYR A 194 -10.07 -5.74 -7.16
C TYR A 194 -10.43 -4.46 -7.90
N SER A 195 -11.70 -4.04 -7.83
CA SER A 195 -12.23 -2.82 -8.47
C SER A 195 -12.17 -1.58 -7.55
N ASP A 196 -12.23 -1.78 -6.22
CA ASP A 196 -12.14 -0.69 -5.25
C ASP A 196 -10.68 -0.37 -4.92
N VAL A 197 -10.02 0.36 -5.82
CA VAL A 197 -8.61 0.71 -5.72
C VAL A 197 -8.45 2.21 -5.62
N VAL A 198 -7.71 2.68 -4.63
CA VAL A 198 -7.30 4.08 -4.51
C VAL A 198 -5.93 4.25 -5.15
N THR A 199 -5.78 5.24 -6.04
CA THR A 199 -4.48 5.59 -6.59
C THR A 199 -3.88 6.76 -5.85
N MET A 200 -2.60 6.65 -5.48
CA MET A 200 -1.82 7.70 -4.83
C MET A 200 -0.79 8.26 -5.82
N GLY A 201 -1.06 9.46 -6.31
CA GLY A 201 -0.19 10.16 -7.25
C GLY A 201 0.58 11.33 -6.60
N SER A 202 1.44 11.98 -7.38
CA SER A 202 1.93 13.30 -7.02
C SER A 202 0.78 14.28 -7.06
N ALA A 203 0.74 15.23 -6.11
CA ALA A 203 -0.28 16.27 -6.04
C ALA A 203 -0.52 16.87 -7.44
N GLY A 204 -1.66 16.56 -8.05
CA GLY A 204 -2.06 17.14 -9.32
C GLY A 204 -2.22 18.65 -9.15
N ALA A 205 -1.96 19.41 -10.20
CA ALA A 205 -2.07 20.87 -10.27
C ALA A 205 -3.50 21.42 -9.98
N GLY A 206 -4.40 20.60 -9.40
CA GLY A 206 -5.79 20.93 -9.08
C GLY A 206 -6.02 21.63 -7.74
N ASP A 207 -5.03 21.64 -6.83
CA ASP A 207 -5.21 22.19 -5.47
C ASP A 207 -4.75 23.66 -5.34
N ARG A 208 -4.66 24.40 -6.44
CA ARG A 208 -4.30 25.84 -6.46
C ARG A 208 -5.46 26.76 -6.80
N THR A 209 -6.67 26.44 -6.42
CA THR A 209 -7.80 27.37 -6.63
C THR A 209 -8.68 27.46 -5.39
N ALA A 210 -8.15 28.01 -4.30
CA ALA A 210 -8.93 28.69 -3.26
C ALA A 210 -7.97 29.58 -2.45
N ALA A 211 -7.73 30.77 -2.92
CA ALA A 211 -7.24 31.89 -2.13
C ALA A 211 -8.12 33.11 -2.44
#